data_74c361db16cac2fd4543a99c1629a11a
#
_entry.id   74c361db16cac2fd4543a99c1629a11a
#
_cell.length_a   1.000
_cell.length_b   1.000
_cell.length_c   1.000
_cell.angle_alpha   90.00
_cell.angle_beta   90.00
_cell.angle_gamma   90.00
#
_symmetry.space_group_name_H-M   'P 1'
#
loop_
_entity.id
_entity.type
_entity.pdbx_description
1 polymer ?
#
loop_
_entity_poly.entity_id
_entity_poly.type
_entity_poly.pdbx_seq_one_letter_code
_entity_poly.pdbx_strand_id
1 'polypeptide(L)'
;ASSGIVMIHQGQEFARTKIIEPDTTADDSHKNLIDYDSYNKDNNTNYINYNLIKINLELYNFYKDLIKIRNNHPAIKSTNYHNFEYFELHENAFFIGIKKKEGKETFIAYFNASENNSTNISIEGNDWNILIENNTFVKQDENYTNIQLEPKSFIYLLRSK
;
A
#
# COMPACT_ATOMS: atom_id res chain seq x y z
N ALA A 1 -0.15 -3.00 5.73
CA ALA A 1 0.54 -2.85 7.00
C ALA A 1 -0.35 -2.40 8.17
N SER A 2 -1.51 -1.79 7.90
CA SER A 2 -2.42 -1.31 8.97
C SER A 2 -2.89 -2.45 9.88
N SER A 3 -3.05 -2.14 11.17
CA SER A 3 -3.70 -3.02 12.13
C SER A 3 -5.22 -2.88 12.02
N GLY A 4 -5.96 -3.98 12.32
CA GLY A 4 -7.40 -3.99 12.27
C GLY A 4 -7.99 -4.40 10.92
N ILE A 5 -9.25 -4.02 10.72
CA ILE A 5 -9.99 -4.34 9.49
C ILE A 5 -9.52 -3.41 8.38
N VAL A 6 -8.99 -4.00 7.32
CA VAL A 6 -8.62 -3.26 6.11
C VAL A 6 -9.85 -3.10 5.23
N MET A 7 -10.15 -1.87 4.87
CA MET A 7 -11.22 -1.54 3.95
C MET A 7 -10.61 -1.04 2.63
N ILE A 8 -11.01 -1.65 1.53
CA ILE A 8 -10.66 -1.24 0.17
C ILE A 8 -11.95 -0.81 -0.51
N HIS A 9 -11.97 0.40 -1.06
CA HIS A 9 -13.10 0.85 -1.88
C HIS A 9 -13.15 0.02 -3.16
N GLN A 10 -14.34 -0.49 -3.50
CA GLN A 10 -14.53 -1.36 -4.66
C GLN A 10 -14.04 -0.69 -5.95
N GLY A 11 -13.08 -1.34 -6.62
CA GLY A 11 -12.43 -0.85 -7.82
C GLY A 11 -11.12 -0.09 -7.58
N GLN A 12 -10.75 0.21 -6.33
CA GLN A 12 -9.47 0.84 -6.01
C GLN A 12 -8.29 -0.01 -6.48
N GLU A 13 -8.43 -1.32 -6.44
CA GLU A 13 -7.43 -2.31 -6.85
C GLU A 13 -7.15 -2.32 -8.37
N PHE A 14 -7.96 -1.61 -9.16
CA PHE A 14 -7.73 -1.42 -10.60
C PHE A 14 -7.94 0.02 -11.05
N ALA A 15 -7.67 0.98 -10.14
CA ALA A 15 -7.70 2.42 -10.40
C ALA A 15 -9.05 2.95 -10.92
N ARG A 16 -10.17 2.43 -10.38
CA ARG A 16 -11.48 2.99 -10.69
C ARG A 16 -11.53 4.46 -10.31
N THR A 17 -12.02 5.28 -11.21
CA THR A 17 -12.35 6.69 -10.99
C THR A 17 -13.85 6.92 -11.19
N LYS A 18 -14.40 7.91 -10.52
CA LYS A 18 -15.80 8.32 -10.66
C LYS A 18 -15.85 9.61 -11.48
N ILE A 19 -15.69 9.47 -12.78
CA ILE A 19 -15.78 10.60 -13.71
C ILE A 19 -17.22 11.03 -13.85
N ILE A 20 -17.48 12.34 -13.87
CA ILE A 20 -18.81 12.89 -14.14
C ILE A 20 -19.25 12.40 -15.51
N GLU A 21 -20.44 11.78 -15.55
CA GLU A 21 -21.01 11.33 -16.81
C GLU A 21 -21.26 12.56 -17.70
N PRO A 22 -20.82 12.50 -18.98
CA PRO A 22 -21.11 13.60 -19.89
C PRO A 22 -22.62 13.82 -20.01
N ASP A 23 -23.10 14.94 -19.51
CA ASP A 23 -24.46 15.38 -19.79
C ASP A 23 -24.47 16.01 -21.18
N THR A 24 -25.37 15.55 -22.03
CA THR A 24 -25.53 16.08 -23.38
C THR A 24 -25.99 17.55 -23.40
N THR A 25 -26.39 18.08 -22.23
CA THR A 25 -26.86 19.46 -22.04
C THR A 25 -25.83 20.34 -21.31
N ALA A 26 -24.79 19.76 -20.69
CA ALA A 26 -23.75 20.48 -19.97
C ALA A 26 -22.67 20.98 -20.95
N ASP A 27 -22.10 22.12 -20.64
CA ASP A 27 -20.92 22.61 -21.35
C ASP A 27 -19.72 21.68 -21.09
N ASP A 28 -18.70 21.75 -21.93
CA ASP A 28 -17.49 20.91 -21.83
C ASP A 28 -16.66 21.17 -20.55
N SER A 29 -17.03 22.14 -19.71
CA SER A 29 -16.29 22.53 -18.51
C SER A 29 -16.25 21.45 -17.44
N HIS A 30 -17.21 20.52 -17.42
CA HIS A 30 -17.28 19.41 -16.47
C HIS A 30 -16.74 18.09 -17.03
N LYS A 31 -16.30 18.09 -18.27
CA LYS A 31 -15.79 16.88 -18.92
C LYS A 31 -14.52 16.35 -18.23
N ASN A 32 -14.53 15.08 -17.92
CA ASN A 32 -13.43 14.38 -17.21
C ASN A 32 -13.17 14.83 -15.77
N LEU A 33 -14.01 15.63 -15.15
CA LEU A 33 -13.93 15.93 -13.73
C LEU A 33 -14.40 14.74 -12.89
N ILE A 34 -13.84 14.61 -11.70
CA ILE A 34 -14.24 13.57 -10.74
C ILE A 34 -15.49 14.04 -10.00
N ASP A 35 -16.50 13.18 -9.94
CA ASP A 35 -17.72 13.40 -9.16
C ASP A 35 -17.48 13.01 -7.70
N TYR A 36 -17.38 14.00 -6.84
CA TYR A 36 -17.16 13.82 -5.40
C TYR A 36 -18.47 13.52 -4.62
N ASP A 37 -19.64 13.75 -5.25
CA ASP A 37 -20.95 13.57 -4.63
C ASP A 37 -21.85 12.63 -5.45
N SER A 38 -21.34 11.43 -5.72
CA SER A 38 -22.02 10.45 -6.56
C SER A 38 -22.78 9.38 -5.80
N TYR A 39 -22.87 9.46 -4.46
CA TYR A 39 -23.29 8.35 -3.60
C TYR A 39 -24.71 7.82 -3.90
N ASN A 40 -25.62 8.67 -4.40
CA ASN A 40 -27.01 8.35 -4.71
C ASN A 40 -27.31 8.26 -6.21
N LYS A 41 -26.29 8.30 -7.07
CA LYS A 41 -26.47 8.29 -8.53
C LYS A 41 -26.48 6.86 -9.05
N ASP A 42 -27.47 6.53 -9.84
CA ASP A 42 -27.59 5.25 -10.54
C ASP A 42 -27.25 5.43 -12.03
N ASN A 43 -25.95 5.62 -12.32
CA ASN A 43 -25.45 5.91 -13.66
C ASN A 43 -24.01 5.40 -13.84
N ASN A 44 -23.42 5.63 -15.01
CA ASN A 44 -22.09 5.18 -15.38
C ASN A 44 -20.97 5.67 -14.45
N THR A 45 -21.16 6.82 -13.76
CA THR A 45 -20.21 7.32 -12.74
C THR A 45 -20.05 6.28 -11.60
N ASN A 46 -21.14 5.63 -11.21
CA ASN A 46 -21.14 4.66 -10.13
C ASN A 46 -20.99 3.20 -10.61
N TYR A 47 -21.27 2.89 -11.86
CA TYR A 47 -21.10 1.54 -12.37
C TYR A 47 -19.63 1.13 -12.42
N ILE A 48 -19.37 -0.15 -12.16
CA ILE A 48 -18.02 -0.66 -12.13
C ILE A 48 -17.63 -1.17 -13.52
N ASN A 49 -16.62 -0.52 -14.09
CA ASN A 49 -16.04 -0.95 -15.34
C ASN A 49 -14.91 -1.96 -15.11
N TYR A 50 -15.21 -3.23 -15.13
CA TYR A 50 -14.22 -4.31 -14.96
C TYR A 50 -13.17 -4.41 -16.08
N ASN A 51 -13.36 -3.72 -17.22
CA ASN A 51 -12.32 -3.66 -18.25
C ASN A 51 -11.07 -2.90 -17.77
N LEU A 52 -11.19 -2.07 -16.74
CA LEU A 52 -10.06 -1.41 -16.08
C LEU A 52 -9.06 -2.39 -15.49
N ILE A 53 -9.48 -3.61 -15.13
CA ILE A 53 -8.55 -4.68 -14.67
C ILE A 53 -7.54 -5.01 -15.77
N LYS A 54 -7.98 -5.08 -17.03
CA LYS A 54 -7.08 -5.39 -18.14
C LYS A 54 -6.08 -4.26 -18.41
N ILE A 55 -6.53 -3.01 -18.23
CA ILE A 55 -5.71 -1.81 -18.43
C ILE A 55 -4.69 -1.65 -17.30
N ASN A 56 -5.11 -1.92 -16.06
CA ASN A 56 -4.32 -1.74 -14.85
C ASN A 56 -3.95 -3.09 -14.21
N LEU A 57 -3.58 -4.08 -15.02
CA LEU A 57 -3.33 -5.45 -14.57
C LEU A 57 -2.19 -5.53 -13.55
N GLU A 58 -1.16 -4.73 -13.70
CA GLU A 58 -0.04 -4.67 -12.76
C GLU A 58 -0.51 -4.20 -11.37
N LEU A 59 -1.29 -3.13 -11.31
CA LEU A 59 -1.87 -2.63 -10.06
C LEU A 59 -2.77 -3.68 -9.41
N TYR A 60 -3.63 -4.31 -10.20
CA TYR A 60 -4.52 -5.38 -9.73
C TYR A 60 -3.74 -6.54 -9.12
N ASN A 61 -2.69 -7.02 -9.80
CA ASN A 61 -1.84 -8.09 -9.30
C ASN A 61 -1.06 -7.66 -8.05
N PHE A 62 -0.60 -6.41 -7.99
CA PHE A 62 0.07 -5.88 -6.81
C PHE A 62 -0.84 -5.93 -5.56
N TYR A 63 -2.09 -5.50 -5.67
CA TYR A 63 -3.08 -5.64 -4.58
C TYR A 63 -3.32 -7.09 -4.18
N LYS A 64 -3.45 -7.97 -5.15
CA LYS A 64 -3.65 -9.41 -4.93
C LYS A 64 -2.48 -10.02 -4.14
N ASP A 65 -1.25 -9.67 -4.49
CA ASP A 65 -0.05 -10.18 -3.82
C ASP A 65 0.12 -9.58 -2.42
N LEU A 66 -0.20 -8.29 -2.22
CA LEU A 66 -0.26 -7.69 -0.88
C LEU A 66 -1.27 -8.38 0.04
N ILE A 67 -2.45 -8.71 -0.47
CA ILE A 67 -3.48 -9.46 0.27
C ILE A 67 -2.98 -10.86 0.62
N LYS A 68 -2.31 -11.53 -0.31
CA LYS A 68 -1.71 -12.85 -0.09
C LYS A 68 -0.64 -12.80 1.01
N ILE A 69 0.29 -11.85 0.94
CA ILE A 69 1.28 -11.64 2.00
C ILE A 69 0.60 -11.44 3.35
N ARG A 70 -0.37 -10.51 3.42
CA ARG A 70 -1.10 -10.25 4.67
C ARG A 70 -1.77 -11.50 5.24
N ASN A 71 -2.39 -12.31 4.41
CA ASN A 71 -3.11 -13.51 4.86
C ASN A 71 -2.19 -14.62 5.34
N ASN A 72 -0.98 -14.70 4.79
CA ASN A 72 -0.01 -15.73 5.12
C ASN A 72 0.82 -15.41 6.38
N HIS A 73 0.84 -14.15 6.83
CA HIS A 73 1.69 -13.72 7.94
C HIS A 73 0.89 -13.16 9.12
N PRO A 74 0.81 -13.93 10.24
CA PRO A 74 0.11 -13.50 11.45
C PRO A 74 0.54 -12.12 11.94
N ALA A 75 1.83 -11.79 11.93
CA ALA A 75 2.31 -10.48 12.37
C ALA A 75 1.76 -9.33 11.54
N ILE A 76 1.58 -9.52 10.22
CA ILE A 76 1.00 -8.47 9.35
C ILE A 76 -0.51 -8.36 9.57
N LYS A 77 -1.18 -9.50 9.79
CA LYS A 77 -2.64 -9.57 9.96
C LYS A 77 -3.10 -9.14 11.34
N SER A 78 -2.24 -9.21 12.36
CA SER A 78 -2.59 -8.99 13.76
C SER A 78 -3.33 -7.68 13.98
N THR A 79 -4.37 -7.74 14.80
CA THR A 79 -5.15 -6.60 15.30
C THR A 79 -4.78 -6.21 16.73
N ASN A 80 -3.78 -6.89 17.31
CA ASN A 80 -3.35 -6.65 18.68
C ASN A 80 -2.51 -5.38 18.77
N TYR A 81 -3.09 -4.32 19.27
CA TYR A 81 -2.42 -3.01 19.42
C TYR A 81 -1.28 -3.03 20.45
N HIS A 82 -1.26 -3.95 21.39
CA HIS A 82 -0.19 -4.06 22.38
C HIS A 82 1.15 -4.52 21.76
N ASN A 83 1.08 -5.17 20.60
CA ASN A 83 2.25 -5.66 19.87
C ASN A 83 2.66 -4.73 18.71
N PHE A 84 2.22 -3.49 18.75
CA PHE A 84 2.41 -2.51 17.69
C PHE A 84 3.26 -1.35 18.20
N GLU A 85 4.34 -1.07 17.49
CA GLU A 85 5.25 0.05 17.77
C GLU A 85 5.30 0.94 16.53
N TYR A 86 5.21 2.26 16.73
CA TYR A 86 5.54 3.26 15.73
C TYR A 86 6.92 3.82 16.02
N PHE A 87 7.66 4.11 14.97
CA PHE A 87 8.90 4.88 15.09
C PHE A 87 9.05 5.79 13.88
N GLU A 88 9.55 6.97 14.16
CA GLU A 88 9.87 7.98 13.17
C GLU A 88 11.39 7.97 13.00
N LEU A 89 11.85 8.10 11.77
CA LEU A 89 13.25 8.41 11.53
C LEU A 89 13.39 9.93 11.43
N HIS A 90 14.30 10.43 12.25
CA HIS A 90 14.64 11.84 12.41
C HIS A 90 14.66 12.63 11.12
N GLU A 91 14.28 13.90 11.20
CA GLU A 91 14.48 14.95 10.19
C GLU A 91 13.66 14.82 8.89
N ASN A 92 13.06 13.67 8.61
CA ASN A 92 12.19 13.52 7.47
C ASN A 92 10.74 13.31 7.91
N ALA A 93 9.95 14.39 7.95
CA ALA A 93 8.54 14.36 8.34
C ALA A 93 7.65 13.45 7.46
N PHE A 94 8.17 12.95 6.34
CA PHE A 94 7.48 12.06 5.42
C PHE A 94 7.84 10.59 5.60
N PHE A 95 8.62 10.26 6.61
CA PHE A 95 9.04 8.89 6.90
C PHE A 95 8.29 8.35 8.12
N ILE A 96 7.78 7.14 8.01
CA ILE A 96 7.19 6.40 9.12
C ILE A 96 7.63 4.95 9.09
N GLY A 97 8.00 4.43 10.26
CA GLY A 97 8.22 3.02 10.49
C GLY A 97 7.16 2.43 11.39
N ILE A 98 6.82 1.18 11.15
CA ILE A 98 5.94 0.39 11.99
C ILE A 98 6.55 -0.97 12.26
N LYS A 99 6.35 -1.48 13.48
CA LYS A 99 6.77 -2.81 13.86
C LYS A 99 5.62 -3.52 14.56
N LYS A 100 5.41 -4.77 14.22
CA LYS A 100 4.36 -5.62 14.77
C LYS A 100 4.94 -6.98 15.11
N LYS A 101 4.44 -7.56 16.21
CA LYS A 101 4.80 -8.91 16.63
C LYS A 101 3.54 -9.75 16.80
N GLU A 102 3.58 -10.99 16.34
CA GLU A 102 2.54 -11.98 16.60
C GLU A 102 3.13 -13.38 16.62
N GLY A 103 2.99 -14.07 17.75
CA GLY A 103 3.60 -15.37 17.93
C GLY A 103 5.13 -15.34 17.74
N LYS A 104 5.63 -16.12 16.77
CA LYS A 104 7.04 -16.17 16.40
C LYS A 104 7.45 -15.15 15.34
N GLU A 105 6.49 -14.46 14.73
CA GLU A 105 6.79 -13.49 13.67
C GLU A 105 6.99 -12.08 14.20
N THR A 106 7.95 -11.39 13.61
CA THR A 106 8.11 -9.93 13.73
C THR A 106 8.09 -9.33 12.33
N PHE A 107 7.21 -8.39 12.12
CA PHE A 107 7.07 -7.64 10.88
C PHE A 107 7.50 -6.20 11.10
N ILE A 108 8.29 -5.66 10.18
CA ILE A 108 8.63 -4.24 10.11
C ILE A 108 8.26 -3.71 8.73
N ALA A 109 7.68 -2.53 8.68
CA ALA A 109 7.48 -1.80 7.45
C ALA A 109 7.99 -0.37 7.61
N TYR A 110 8.66 0.12 6.60
CA TYR A 110 9.05 1.53 6.46
C TYR A 110 8.41 2.12 5.24
N PHE A 111 7.93 3.35 5.35
CA PHE A 111 7.29 4.10 4.29
C PHE A 111 8.00 5.43 4.12
N ASN A 112 8.37 5.76 2.89
CA ASN A 112 8.90 7.05 2.51
C ASN A 112 7.89 7.75 1.59
N ALA A 113 7.15 8.71 2.12
CA ALA A 113 6.17 9.50 1.37
C ALA A 113 6.78 10.78 0.78
N SER A 114 8.09 11.00 0.91
CA SER A 114 8.77 12.13 0.29
C SER A 114 8.60 12.10 -1.22
N GLU A 115 8.48 13.26 -1.85
CA GLU A 115 8.40 13.36 -3.30
C GLU A 115 9.72 13.14 -4.01
N ASN A 116 10.82 13.59 -3.40
CA ASN A 116 12.11 13.70 -4.08
C ASN A 116 13.30 13.15 -3.28
N ASN A 117 13.14 12.86 -1.99
CA ASN A 117 14.25 12.48 -1.13
C ASN A 117 14.21 10.99 -0.79
N SER A 118 15.28 10.28 -1.10
CA SER A 118 15.52 8.93 -0.57
C SER A 118 15.96 8.99 0.89
N THR A 119 15.78 7.89 1.62
CA THR A 119 16.14 7.75 3.03
C THR A 119 16.90 6.45 3.24
N ASN A 120 18.03 6.51 3.94
CA ASN A 120 18.77 5.31 4.31
C ASN A 120 18.21 4.71 5.60
N ILE A 121 17.98 3.42 5.58
CA ILE A 121 17.48 2.65 6.72
C ILE A 121 18.56 1.65 7.13
N SER A 122 18.91 1.66 8.41
CA SER A 122 19.75 0.62 9.01
C SER A 122 18.86 -0.42 9.68
N ILE A 123 19.03 -1.68 9.31
CA ILE A 123 18.28 -2.81 9.86
C ILE A 123 19.18 -3.58 10.80
N GLU A 124 18.78 -3.70 12.06
CA GLU A 124 19.50 -4.48 13.05
C GLU A 124 19.26 -6.00 12.86
N GLY A 125 20.34 -6.73 12.71
CA GLY A 125 20.32 -8.19 12.53
C GLY A 125 20.37 -8.61 11.07
N ASN A 126 20.67 -9.86 10.85
CA ASN A 126 20.86 -10.47 9.52
C ASN A 126 19.86 -11.61 9.24
N ASP A 127 18.81 -11.69 10.05
CA ASP A 127 17.79 -12.75 9.98
C ASP A 127 16.44 -12.24 9.44
N TRP A 128 16.47 -11.14 8.68
CA TRP A 128 15.31 -10.56 8.05
C TRP A 128 15.11 -11.07 6.62
N ASN A 129 13.90 -11.46 6.33
CA ASN A 129 13.42 -11.76 4.99
C ASN A 129 12.73 -10.51 4.41
N ILE A 130 13.24 -10.01 3.29
CA ILE A 130 12.66 -8.87 2.60
C ILE A 130 11.53 -9.39 1.70
N LEU A 131 10.31 -8.95 1.97
CA LEU A 131 9.13 -9.32 1.17
C LEU A 131 8.89 -8.33 0.02
N ILE A 132 9.11 -7.05 0.29
CA ILE A 132 8.93 -5.96 -0.66
C ILE A 132 10.04 -4.94 -0.42
N GLU A 133 10.67 -4.48 -1.48
CA GLU A 133 11.64 -3.39 -1.48
C GLU A 133 11.33 -2.42 -2.61
N ASN A 134 11.29 -1.11 -2.31
CA ASN A 134 11.02 -0.05 -3.27
C ASN A 134 9.82 -0.38 -4.19
N ASN A 135 8.69 -0.78 -3.56
CA ASN A 135 7.45 -1.17 -4.22
C ASN A 135 7.52 -2.44 -5.09
N THR A 136 8.60 -3.19 -5.03
CA THR A 136 8.81 -4.42 -5.81
C THR A 136 8.87 -5.65 -4.90
N PHE A 137 8.17 -6.73 -5.28
CA PHE A 137 8.25 -8.00 -4.55
C PHE A 137 9.63 -8.64 -4.75
N VAL A 138 10.29 -8.95 -3.63
CA VAL A 138 11.60 -9.61 -3.63
C VAL A 138 11.40 -11.12 -3.70
N LYS A 139 12.13 -11.78 -4.60
CA LYS A 139 12.03 -13.22 -4.84
C LYS A 139 13.11 -14.05 -4.16
N GLN A 140 14.12 -13.42 -3.57
CA GLN A 140 15.26 -14.08 -2.95
C GLN A 140 15.52 -13.50 -1.56
N ASP A 141 16.03 -14.35 -0.67
CA ASP A 141 16.47 -13.95 0.67
C ASP A 141 17.80 -13.19 0.54
N GLU A 142 17.73 -11.87 0.47
CA GLU A 142 18.90 -11.01 0.51
C GLU A 142 18.99 -10.38 1.90
N ASN A 143 20.12 -10.59 2.56
CA ASN A 143 20.40 -10.02 3.88
C ASN A 143 21.10 -8.67 3.71
N TYR A 144 20.35 -7.60 3.81
CA TYR A 144 20.90 -6.24 3.83
C TYR A 144 20.87 -5.67 5.24
N THR A 145 21.95 -4.97 5.60
CA THR A 145 22.02 -4.18 6.85
C THR A 145 21.69 -2.71 6.61
N ASN A 146 21.85 -2.23 5.39
CA ASN A 146 21.53 -0.87 4.98
C ASN A 146 20.76 -0.88 3.66
N ILE A 147 19.63 -0.23 3.64
CA ILE A 147 18.75 -0.13 2.47
C ILE A 147 18.46 1.34 2.20
N GLN A 148 18.58 1.74 0.95
CA GLN A 148 18.13 3.03 0.48
C GLN A 148 16.66 2.92 0.05
N LEU A 149 15.77 3.56 0.80
CA LEU A 149 14.36 3.63 0.48
C LEU A 149 14.08 4.85 -0.41
N GLU A 150 13.67 4.58 -1.63
CA GLU A 150 13.41 5.59 -2.65
C GLU A 150 12.20 6.48 -2.30
N PRO A 151 12.04 7.65 -2.95
CA PRO A 151 10.85 8.47 -2.80
C PRO A 151 9.58 7.69 -3.18
N LYS A 152 8.46 7.97 -2.47
CA LYS A 152 7.14 7.34 -2.71
C LYS A 152 7.20 5.81 -2.70
N SER A 153 8.03 5.24 -1.83
CA SER A 153 8.23 3.80 -1.74
C SER A 153 8.09 3.26 -0.32
N PHE A 154 8.09 1.96 -0.21
CA PHE A 154 8.05 1.27 1.07
C PHE A 154 8.81 -0.06 1.01
N ILE A 155 9.17 -0.57 2.19
CA ILE A 155 9.79 -1.88 2.37
C ILE A 155 9.04 -2.68 3.43
N TYR A 156 8.91 -3.98 3.21
CA TYR A 156 8.36 -4.94 4.15
C TYR A 156 9.39 -5.99 4.51
N LEU A 157 9.64 -6.13 5.80
CA LEU A 157 10.60 -7.04 6.41
C LEU A 157 9.88 -8.00 7.34
N LEU A 158 10.22 -9.26 7.27
CA LEU A 158 9.67 -10.31 8.14
C LEU A 158 10.78 -11.14 8.74
N ARG A 159 10.64 -11.45 10.03
CA ARG A 159 11.51 -12.37 10.76
C ARG A 159 10.65 -13.37 11.49
N SER A 160 11.01 -14.65 11.40
CA SER A 160 10.39 -15.76 12.16
C SER A 160 11.40 -16.38 13.10
N LYS A 161 11.09 -16.42 14.41
CA LYS A 161 11.92 -17.03 15.45
C LYS A 161 11.20 -18.15 16.16
#